data_3bb726e0b49a1173a96688dc2c1afd21
#
_entry.id   3bb726e0b49a1173a96688dc2c1afd21
#
_cell.length_a   1.000
_cell.length_b   1.000
_cell.length_c   1.000
_cell.angle_alpha   90.00
_cell.angle_beta   90.00
_cell.angle_gamma   90.00
#
_symmetry.space_group_name_H-M   'P 1'
#
loop_
_entity.id
_entity.type
_entity.pdbx_description
1 polymer ?
#
loop_
_entity_poly.entity_id
_entity_poly.type
_entity_poly.pdbx_seq_one_letter_code
_entity_poly.pdbx_strand_id
1 'polypeptide(L)'
;MIKKIAIQSILALITVGLWFTSLRYPDSVVMDLFFTALSFTLIYLIFKILLEETLASRVRNRKTRYSFRKIVSILYLSTFLIILFRIWIEDPQALLVTYGLIAAGVAISLQDFFKSLVGGVLIIMTGLYTVGDRVELEGRYGDVIDIGILSTTLLEIREWVDGEQPTGRVITIPNKVMISGTIINYTKDNNFLWDEIKISIEYGSDWKGAIEIIEKITEKETASMAEKASEELRGLQEKYYITDRSVVPSVYVKINDDRINLSVRYITDARARRDLHDKLSRKIFEALRKEENIDIAG
;
A
#
# COMPACT_ATOMS: atom_id res chain seq x y z
N MET A 1 -20.48 29.93 -22.52
CA MET A 1 -19.62 30.75 -23.38
C MET A 1 -19.95 32.24 -23.27
N ILE A 2 -21.17 32.71 -23.60
CA ILE A 2 -21.57 34.15 -23.62
C ILE A 2 -21.22 34.86 -22.28
N LYS A 3 -21.60 34.32 -21.14
CA LYS A 3 -21.26 34.91 -19.80
C LYS A 3 -19.77 35.13 -19.59
N LYS A 4 -18.92 34.17 -20.00
CA LYS A 4 -17.47 34.26 -19.84
C LYS A 4 -16.86 35.31 -20.76
N ILE A 5 -17.38 35.44 -22.00
CA ILE A 5 -16.96 36.47 -22.94
C ILE A 5 -17.35 37.84 -22.40
N ALA A 6 -18.56 38.00 -21.86
CA ALA A 6 -18.99 39.26 -21.25
C ALA A 6 -18.09 39.66 -20.06
N ILE A 7 -17.74 38.71 -19.18
CA ILE A 7 -16.78 38.96 -18.07
C ILE A 7 -15.43 39.39 -18.65
N GLN A 8 -14.90 38.68 -19.64
CA GLN A 8 -13.64 39.04 -20.29
C GLN A 8 -13.64 40.45 -20.88
N SER A 9 -14.74 40.83 -21.54
CA SER A 9 -14.88 42.19 -22.10
C SER A 9 -14.87 43.27 -21.01
N ILE A 10 -15.56 43.02 -19.89
CA ILE A 10 -15.56 43.95 -18.75
C ILE A 10 -14.15 44.07 -18.15
N LEU A 11 -13.45 42.96 -17.96
CA LEU A 11 -12.07 42.93 -17.47
C LEU A 11 -11.12 43.68 -18.39
N ALA A 12 -11.26 43.49 -19.71
CA ALA A 12 -10.46 44.22 -20.70
C ALA A 12 -10.73 45.73 -20.65
N LEU A 13 -11.99 46.16 -20.53
CA LEU A 13 -12.34 47.58 -20.38
C LEU A 13 -11.74 48.19 -19.11
N ILE A 14 -11.81 47.49 -17.97
CA ILE A 14 -11.18 47.93 -16.71
C ILE A 14 -9.67 48.05 -16.90
N THR A 15 -9.04 47.08 -17.55
CA THR A 15 -7.57 47.09 -17.79
C THR A 15 -7.17 48.28 -18.68
N VAL A 16 -7.93 48.56 -19.73
CA VAL A 16 -7.70 49.71 -20.60
C VAL A 16 -7.91 51.03 -19.85
N GLY A 17 -8.95 51.13 -19.03
CA GLY A 17 -9.18 52.29 -18.17
C GLY A 17 -8.02 52.56 -17.22
N LEU A 18 -7.52 51.53 -16.52
CA LEU A 18 -6.36 51.64 -15.64
C LEU A 18 -5.07 51.96 -16.42
N TRP A 19 -4.91 51.50 -17.61
CA TRP A 19 -3.79 51.89 -18.48
C TRP A 19 -3.82 53.37 -18.79
N PHE A 20 -4.95 53.96 -19.17
CA PHE A 20 -5.06 55.42 -19.40
C PHE A 20 -4.81 56.23 -18.11
N THR A 21 -5.29 55.73 -16.96
CA THR A 21 -5.03 56.42 -15.67
C THR A 21 -3.55 56.36 -15.31
N SER A 22 -2.85 55.27 -15.55
CA SER A 22 -1.42 55.13 -15.31
C SER A 22 -0.54 56.05 -16.19
N LEU A 23 -0.99 56.34 -17.42
CA LEU A 23 -0.34 57.33 -18.28
C LEU A 23 -0.49 58.76 -17.75
N ARG A 24 -1.63 59.05 -17.12
CA ARG A 24 -1.93 60.39 -16.61
C ARG A 24 -1.36 60.64 -15.20
N TYR A 25 -1.34 59.61 -14.39
CA TYR A 25 -0.86 59.61 -12.99
C TYR A 25 0.11 58.45 -12.80
N PRO A 26 1.43 58.70 -13.02
CA PRO A 26 2.45 57.65 -12.89
C PRO A 26 2.81 57.43 -11.42
N ASP A 27 1.86 56.89 -10.65
CA ASP A 27 2.03 56.46 -9.26
C ASP A 27 2.27 54.92 -9.22
N SER A 28 3.12 54.46 -8.29
CA SER A 28 3.43 53.04 -8.11
C SER A 28 2.16 52.22 -7.90
N VAL A 29 1.27 52.68 -7.04
CA VAL A 29 0.02 51.97 -6.71
C VAL A 29 -0.90 51.87 -7.95
N VAL A 30 -0.97 52.91 -8.80
CA VAL A 30 -1.76 52.87 -10.03
C VAL A 30 -1.18 51.87 -11.04
N MET A 31 0.16 51.78 -11.13
CA MET A 31 0.86 50.81 -11.95
C MET A 31 0.60 49.39 -11.47
N ASP A 32 0.66 49.14 -10.15
CA ASP A 32 0.40 47.82 -9.57
C ASP A 32 -1.06 47.35 -9.79
N LEU A 33 -2.00 48.31 -9.67
CA LEU A 33 -3.40 48.04 -9.99
C LEU A 33 -3.59 47.69 -11.50
N PHE A 34 -2.91 48.43 -12.40
CA PHE A 34 -2.93 48.13 -13.83
C PHE A 34 -2.34 46.74 -14.12
N PHE A 35 -1.17 46.40 -13.61
CA PHE A 35 -0.56 45.08 -13.80
C PHE A 35 -1.40 43.96 -13.19
N THR A 36 -2.06 44.20 -12.06
CA THR A 36 -2.99 43.25 -11.43
C THR A 36 -4.21 43.00 -12.38
N ALA A 37 -4.84 44.04 -12.89
CA ALA A 37 -5.96 43.93 -13.80
C ALA A 37 -5.56 43.24 -15.13
N LEU A 38 -4.39 43.60 -15.68
CA LEU A 38 -3.82 42.99 -16.88
C LEU A 38 -3.59 41.50 -16.70
N SER A 39 -2.93 41.12 -15.59
CA SER A 39 -2.67 39.75 -15.26
C SER A 39 -3.96 38.94 -15.10
N PHE A 40 -4.93 39.48 -14.37
CA PHE A 40 -6.23 38.85 -14.19
C PHE A 40 -6.96 38.63 -15.52
N THR A 41 -6.93 39.62 -16.39
CA THR A 41 -7.52 39.55 -17.73
C THR A 41 -6.87 38.48 -18.60
N LEU A 42 -5.52 38.42 -18.60
CA LEU A 42 -4.77 37.43 -19.37
C LEU A 42 -4.96 36.01 -18.83
N ILE A 43 -4.86 35.83 -17.52
CA ILE A 43 -5.03 34.52 -16.87
C ILE A 43 -6.45 34.01 -17.05
N TYR A 44 -7.48 34.89 -16.95
CA TYR A 44 -8.87 34.52 -17.22
C TYR A 44 -9.06 34.08 -18.67
N LEU A 45 -8.49 34.81 -19.64
CA LEU A 45 -8.52 34.43 -21.04
C LEU A 45 -7.93 33.04 -21.28
N ILE A 46 -6.73 32.80 -20.76
CA ILE A 46 -6.01 31.55 -20.96
C ILE A 46 -6.75 30.37 -20.29
N PHE A 47 -7.05 30.47 -18.99
CA PHE A 47 -7.61 29.36 -18.24
C PHE A 47 -9.10 29.15 -18.45
N LYS A 48 -9.91 30.22 -18.47
CA LYS A 48 -11.37 30.10 -18.50
C LYS A 48 -11.95 30.06 -19.91
N ILE A 49 -11.29 30.69 -20.88
CA ILE A 49 -11.76 30.70 -22.28
C ILE A 49 -10.97 29.66 -23.08
N LEU A 50 -9.64 29.75 -23.17
CA LEU A 50 -8.87 28.86 -24.02
C LEU A 50 -8.81 27.43 -23.46
N LEU A 51 -8.39 27.23 -22.23
CA LEU A 51 -8.22 25.89 -21.67
C LEU A 51 -9.57 25.24 -21.30
N GLU A 52 -10.43 25.94 -20.56
CA GLU A 52 -11.68 25.34 -20.08
C GLU A 52 -12.70 25.11 -21.19
N GLU A 53 -12.89 26.04 -22.11
CA GLU A 53 -13.87 25.86 -23.19
C GLU A 53 -13.35 24.98 -24.33
N THR A 54 -12.07 25.14 -24.73
CA THR A 54 -11.51 24.38 -25.86
C THR A 54 -11.19 22.94 -25.49
N LEU A 55 -10.49 22.72 -24.37
CA LEU A 55 -10.09 21.39 -23.99
C LEU A 55 -11.22 20.60 -23.29
N ALA A 56 -12.01 21.24 -22.41
CA ALA A 56 -13.12 20.56 -21.77
C ALA A 56 -14.24 20.18 -22.76
N SER A 57 -14.40 20.89 -23.88
CA SER A 57 -15.35 20.52 -24.92
C SER A 57 -15.00 19.22 -25.65
N ARG A 58 -13.70 18.87 -25.72
CA ARG A 58 -13.22 17.64 -26.35
C ARG A 58 -13.41 16.39 -25.43
N VAL A 59 -13.65 16.58 -24.14
CA VAL A 59 -13.86 15.47 -23.19
C VAL A 59 -15.30 14.98 -23.27
N ARG A 60 -15.50 13.77 -23.78
CA ARG A 60 -16.82 13.16 -24.01
C ARG A 60 -17.55 12.78 -22.71
N ASN A 61 -16.82 12.37 -21.67
CA ASN A 61 -17.40 11.92 -20.40
C ASN A 61 -17.72 13.13 -19.49
N ARG A 62 -18.97 13.21 -19.01
CA ARG A 62 -19.44 14.30 -18.12
C ARG A 62 -18.67 14.39 -16.81
N LYS A 63 -18.34 13.24 -16.17
CA LYS A 63 -17.60 13.20 -14.91
C LYS A 63 -16.16 13.71 -15.10
N THR A 64 -15.48 13.23 -16.14
CA THR A 64 -14.11 13.65 -16.48
C THR A 64 -14.06 15.14 -16.85
N ARG A 65 -15.05 15.65 -17.57
CA ARG A 65 -15.18 17.08 -17.90
C ARG A 65 -15.33 17.95 -16.64
N TYR A 66 -16.12 17.50 -15.68
CA TYR A 66 -16.28 18.22 -14.40
C TYR A 66 -14.96 18.27 -13.62
N SER A 67 -14.26 17.17 -13.50
CA SER A 67 -12.95 17.09 -12.81
C SER A 67 -11.91 17.97 -13.50
N PHE A 68 -11.86 17.94 -14.83
CA PHE A 68 -10.96 18.80 -15.62
C PHE A 68 -11.22 20.28 -15.36
N ARG A 69 -12.48 20.73 -15.38
CA ARG A 69 -12.84 22.12 -15.07
C ARG A 69 -12.42 22.53 -13.67
N LYS A 70 -12.53 21.63 -12.70
CA LYS A 70 -12.12 21.89 -11.32
C LYS A 70 -10.60 22.07 -11.22
N ILE A 71 -9.83 21.21 -11.88
CA ILE A 71 -8.37 21.31 -11.96
C ILE A 71 -7.95 22.65 -12.60
N VAL A 72 -8.53 22.99 -13.76
CA VAL A 72 -8.25 24.25 -14.44
C VAL A 72 -8.58 25.47 -13.55
N SER A 73 -9.66 25.38 -12.75
CA SER A 73 -10.03 26.46 -11.82
C SER A 73 -9.04 26.60 -10.66
N ILE A 74 -8.48 25.49 -10.16
CA ILE A 74 -7.45 25.51 -9.12
C ILE A 74 -6.17 26.12 -9.69
N LEU A 75 -5.73 25.69 -10.88
CA LEU A 75 -4.55 26.24 -11.54
C LEU A 75 -4.70 27.73 -11.84
N TYR A 76 -5.89 28.14 -12.31
CA TYR A 76 -6.22 29.56 -12.50
C TYR A 76 -6.00 30.38 -11.22
N LEU A 77 -6.59 29.93 -10.10
CA LEU A 77 -6.47 30.63 -8.82
C LEU A 77 -5.02 30.67 -8.32
N SER A 78 -4.31 29.54 -8.40
CA SER A 78 -2.91 29.45 -7.96
C SER A 78 -2.00 30.37 -8.78
N THR A 79 -2.13 30.36 -10.10
CA THR A 79 -1.35 31.22 -11.00
C THR A 79 -1.63 32.69 -10.73
N PHE A 80 -2.90 33.06 -10.51
CA PHE A 80 -3.28 34.42 -10.20
C PHE A 80 -2.66 34.89 -8.87
N LEU A 81 -2.72 34.07 -7.82
CA LEU A 81 -2.14 34.41 -6.52
C LEU A 81 -0.62 34.58 -6.61
N ILE A 82 0.09 33.72 -7.35
CA ILE A 82 1.55 33.83 -7.52
C ILE A 82 1.90 35.18 -8.19
N ILE A 83 1.16 35.55 -9.25
CA ILE A 83 1.42 36.80 -9.96
C ILE A 83 1.03 38.02 -9.10
N LEU A 84 -0.08 37.92 -8.35
CA LEU A 84 -0.50 38.95 -7.43
C LEU A 84 0.57 39.25 -6.39
N PHE A 85 1.11 38.23 -5.72
CA PHE A 85 2.22 38.39 -4.77
C PHE A 85 3.45 39.03 -5.42
N ARG A 86 3.75 38.68 -6.69
CA ARG A 86 4.89 39.27 -7.42
C ARG A 86 4.72 40.76 -7.69
N ILE A 87 3.49 41.22 -7.93
CA ILE A 87 3.20 42.62 -8.22
C ILE A 87 3.27 43.46 -6.95
N TRP A 88 2.67 42.99 -5.84
CA TRP A 88 2.49 43.78 -4.62
C TRP A 88 3.64 43.66 -3.60
N ILE A 89 4.61 42.80 -3.81
CA ILE A 89 5.78 42.67 -2.96
C ILE A 89 6.99 43.23 -3.72
N GLU A 90 7.44 44.44 -3.31
CA GLU A 90 8.55 45.12 -3.97
C GLU A 90 9.92 44.52 -3.64
N ASP A 91 10.08 43.95 -2.43
CA ASP A 91 11.34 43.37 -2.00
C ASP A 91 11.55 41.95 -2.58
N PRO A 92 12.57 41.77 -3.44
CA PRO A 92 12.86 40.45 -4.04
C PRO A 92 13.24 39.39 -3.00
N GLN A 93 13.84 39.77 -1.87
CA GLN A 93 14.22 38.82 -0.82
C GLN A 93 13.00 38.34 -0.06
N ALA A 94 12.04 39.22 0.25
CA ALA A 94 10.75 38.85 0.85
C ALA A 94 9.95 37.91 -0.05
N LEU A 95 9.95 38.11 -1.39
CA LEU A 95 9.37 37.22 -2.35
C LEU A 95 10.00 35.84 -2.35
N LEU A 96 11.34 35.79 -2.36
CA LEU A 96 12.06 34.51 -2.35
C LEU A 96 11.74 33.69 -1.10
N VAL A 97 11.72 34.32 0.06
CA VAL A 97 11.36 33.67 1.32
C VAL A 97 9.92 33.19 1.32
N THR A 98 8.99 34.04 0.84
CA THR A 98 7.55 33.70 0.78
C THR A 98 7.29 32.51 -0.14
N TYR A 99 7.85 32.53 -1.34
CA TYR A 99 7.71 31.43 -2.30
C TYR A 99 8.41 30.17 -1.81
N GLY A 100 9.57 30.29 -1.18
CA GLY A 100 10.29 29.19 -0.56
C GLY A 100 9.45 28.50 0.53
N LEU A 101 8.81 29.28 1.40
CA LEU A 101 7.94 28.77 2.45
C LEU A 101 6.70 28.07 1.90
N ILE A 102 6.04 28.66 0.89
CA ILE A 102 4.91 28.04 0.19
C ILE A 102 5.34 26.74 -0.49
N ALA A 103 6.47 26.76 -1.21
CA ALA A 103 7.00 25.58 -1.88
C ALA A 103 7.33 24.47 -0.88
N ALA A 104 7.94 24.79 0.27
CA ALA A 104 8.20 23.83 1.33
C ALA A 104 6.90 23.22 1.88
N GLY A 105 5.88 24.03 2.14
CA GLY A 105 4.56 23.55 2.57
C GLY A 105 3.91 22.61 1.57
N VAL A 106 3.99 22.93 0.28
CA VAL A 106 3.49 22.06 -0.81
C VAL A 106 4.30 20.77 -0.89
N ALA A 107 5.63 20.85 -0.79
CA ALA A 107 6.51 19.69 -0.83
C ALA A 107 6.20 18.70 0.31
N ILE A 108 6.01 19.20 1.54
CA ILE A 108 5.62 18.40 2.71
C ILE A 108 4.24 17.78 2.49
N SER A 109 3.28 18.53 1.97
CA SER A 109 1.93 18.03 1.70
C SER A 109 1.91 16.92 0.63
N LEU A 110 2.82 16.95 -0.32
CA LEU A 110 2.96 15.95 -1.38
C LEU A 110 3.95 14.82 -1.06
N GLN A 111 4.58 14.83 0.11
CA GLN A 111 5.63 13.89 0.49
C GLN A 111 5.20 12.42 0.30
N ASP A 112 4.00 12.07 0.78
CA ASP A 112 3.49 10.70 0.69
C ASP A 112 3.18 10.26 -0.75
N PHE A 113 2.79 11.21 -1.61
CA PHE A 113 2.63 10.95 -3.03
C PHE A 113 3.96 10.57 -3.68
N PHE A 114 5.02 11.36 -3.42
CA PHE A 114 6.35 11.06 -3.96
C PHE A 114 6.94 9.77 -3.38
N LYS A 115 6.75 9.51 -2.08
CA LYS A 115 7.13 8.23 -1.48
C LYS A 115 6.42 7.05 -2.16
N SER A 116 5.13 7.18 -2.48
CA SER A 116 4.40 6.12 -3.15
C SER A 116 4.90 5.88 -4.57
N LEU A 117 5.22 6.95 -5.30
CA LEU A 117 5.80 6.85 -6.64
C LEU A 117 7.15 6.14 -6.62
N VAL A 118 8.05 6.57 -5.75
CA VAL A 118 9.38 5.95 -5.58
C VAL A 118 9.23 4.51 -5.08
N GLY A 119 8.31 4.26 -4.14
CA GLY A 119 8.00 2.92 -3.63
C GLY A 119 7.56 1.97 -4.74
N GLY A 120 6.66 2.41 -5.64
CA GLY A 120 6.22 1.59 -6.78
C GLY A 120 7.37 1.23 -7.73
N VAL A 121 8.24 2.19 -8.03
CA VAL A 121 9.46 1.93 -8.83
C VAL A 121 10.38 0.93 -8.13
N LEU A 122 10.61 1.09 -6.84
CA LEU A 122 11.45 0.19 -6.05
C LEU A 122 10.90 -1.24 -6.02
N ILE A 123 9.59 -1.44 -5.84
CA ILE A 123 8.97 -2.77 -5.88
C ILE A 123 9.32 -3.48 -7.18
N ILE A 124 9.12 -2.80 -8.31
CA ILE A 124 9.37 -3.35 -9.65
C ILE A 124 10.86 -3.65 -9.86
N MET A 125 11.74 -2.74 -9.45
CA MET A 125 13.20 -2.90 -9.66
C MET A 125 13.83 -3.97 -8.77
N THR A 126 13.37 -4.09 -7.53
CA THR A 126 13.99 -4.99 -6.54
C THR A 126 13.31 -6.34 -6.45
N GLY A 127 12.09 -6.48 -6.98
CA GLY A 127 11.30 -7.69 -6.86
C GLY A 127 11.06 -8.09 -5.39
N LEU A 128 10.83 -7.11 -4.51
CA LEU A 128 10.56 -7.39 -3.09
C LEU A 128 9.34 -8.27 -2.91
N TYR A 129 8.34 -8.04 -3.73
CA TYR A 129 7.21 -8.93 -3.98
C TYR A 129 6.73 -8.76 -5.42
N THR A 130 6.02 -9.74 -5.92
CA THR A 130 5.46 -9.78 -7.28
C THR A 130 3.97 -10.10 -7.24
N VAL A 131 3.29 -9.91 -8.38
CA VAL A 131 1.90 -10.35 -8.52
C VAL A 131 1.85 -11.86 -8.31
N GLY A 132 0.93 -12.30 -7.45
CA GLY A 132 0.80 -13.68 -7.02
C GLY A 132 1.45 -14.00 -5.67
N ASP A 133 2.31 -13.14 -5.12
CA ASP A 133 2.87 -13.35 -3.79
C ASP A 133 1.84 -13.14 -2.68
N ARG A 134 1.99 -13.91 -1.60
CA ARG A 134 1.27 -13.71 -0.35
C ARG A 134 2.09 -12.84 0.58
N VAL A 135 1.54 -11.69 0.95
CA VAL A 135 2.27 -10.68 1.71
C VAL A 135 1.48 -10.14 2.89
N GLU A 136 2.21 -9.56 3.83
CA GLU A 136 1.67 -8.69 4.86
C GLU A 136 2.32 -7.31 4.72
N LEU A 137 1.50 -6.30 4.50
CA LEU A 137 1.89 -4.91 4.34
C LEU A 137 1.16 -4.07 5.40
N GLU A 138 1.91 -3.44 6.32
CA GLU A 138 1.32 -2.64 7.43
C GLU A 138 0.25 -3.40 8.23
N GLY A 139 0.46 -4.69 8.49
CA GLY A 139 -0.50 -5.54 9.22
C GLY A 139 -1.74 -5.95 8.40
N ARG A 140 -1.75 -5.70 7.10
CA ARG A 140 -2.77 -6.18 6.17
C ARG A 140 -2.26 -7.36 5.38
N TYR A 141 -3.03 -8.45 5.41
CA TYR A 141 -2.66 -9.73 4.80
C TYR A 141 -3.41 -9.91 3.48
N GLY A 142 -2.72 -10.37 2.46
CA GLY A 142 -3.36 -10.64 1.17
C GLY A 142 -2.44 -11.25 0.12
N ASP A 143 -3.07 -11.75 -0.94
CA ASP A 143 -2.39 -12.17 -2.15
C ASP A 143 -2.32 -10.97 -3.11
N VAL A 144 -1.12 -10.64 -3.62
CA VAL A 144 -0.91 -9.52 -4.54
C VAL A 144 -1.59 -9.80 -5.86
N ILE A 145 -2.55 -8.98 -6.26
CA ILE A 145 -3.26 -9.12 -7.54
C ILE A 145 -2.87 -8.06 -8.56
N ASP A 146 -2.35 -6.91 -8.11
CA ASP A 146 -1.87 -5.85 -9.01
C ASP A 146 -0.85 -4.95 -8.30
N ILE A 147 0.15 -4.47 -9.06
CA ILE A 147 1.16 -3.52 -8.60
C ILE A 147 1.12 -2.31 -9.52
N GLY A 148 0.43 -1.26 -9.07
CA GLY A 148 0.39 0.02 -9.75
C GLY A 148 1.56 0.93 -9.37
N ILE A 149 1.66 2.09 -10.05
CA ILE A 149 2.72 3.07 -9.80
C ILE A 149 2.65 3.66 -8.38
N LEU A 150 1.45 3.91 -7.88
CA LEU A 150 1.23 4.58 -6.59
C LEU A 150 0.74 3.65 -5.49
N SER A 151 0.21 2.49 -5.84
CA SER A 151 -0.42 1.57 -4.90
C SER A 151 -0.35 0.14 -5.38
N THR A 152 -0.32 -0.79 -4.41
CA THR A 152 -0.45 -2.23 -4.60
C THR A 152 -1.84 -2.67 -4.19
N THR A 153 -2.42 -3.59 -4.94
CA THR A 153 -3.75 -4.14 -4.69
C THR A 153 -3.63 -5.59 -4.22
N LEU A 154 -4.26 -5.91 -3.10
CA LEU A 154 -4.27 -7.24 -2.49
C LEU A 154 -5.68 -7.83 -2.51
N LEU A 155 -5.78 -9.13 -2.75
CA LEU A 155 -6.93 -9.93 -2.36
C LEU A 155 -6.79 -10.28 -0.88
N GLU A 156 -7.65 -9.70 -0.04
CA GLU A 156 -7.53 -9.83 1.42
C GLU A 156 -7.73 -11.27 1.89
N ILE A 157 -6.90 -11.68 2.86
CA ILE A 157 -7.02 -12.92 3.61
C ILE A 157 -7.09 -12.63 5.12
N ARG A 158 -7.47 -13.60 5.94
CA ARG A 158 -7.64 -13.45 7.40
C ARG A 158 -8.81 -12.54 7.77
N GLU A 159 -8.57 -11.51 8.56
CA GLU A 159 -9.57 -10.60 9.15
C GLU A 159 -10.63 -11.38 9.96
N TRP A 160 -11.88 -11.45 9.48
CA TRP A 160 -12.95 -12.23 10.15
C TRP A 160 -12.99 -13.71 9.75
N VAL A 161 -12.18 -14.11 8.76
CA VAL A 161 -12.05 -15.52 8.37
C VAL A 161 -10.93 -16.12 9.21
N ASP A 162 -11.28 -17.05 10.07
CA ASP A 162 -10.27 -17.78 10.84
C ASP A 162 -9.40 -18.62 9.90
N GLY A 163 -8.14 -18.26 9.82
CA GLY A 163 -7.17 -18.82 8.89
C GLY A 163 -6.87 -17.94 7.68
N GLU A 164 -6.01 -18.44 6.79
CA GLU A 164 -5.43 -17.68 5.67
C GLU A 164 -6.23 -17.87 4.37
N GLN A 165 -7.56 -17.78 4.46
CA GLN A 165 -8.46 -17.88 3.32
C GLN A 165 -8.94 -16.50 2.87
N PRO A 166 -9.23 -16.32 1.56
CA PRO A 166 -9.72 -15.05 1.03
C PRO A 166 -11.05 -14.64 1.66
N THR A 167 -11.15 -13.36 2.03
CA THR A 167 -12.39 -12.76 2.52
C THR A 167 -13.33 -12.32 1.39
N GLY A 168 -12.83 -12.26 0.17
CA GLY A 168 -13.51 -11.71 -1.00
C GLY A 168 -13.37 -10.19 -1.14
N ARG A 169 -12.72 -9.51 -0.20
CA ARG A 169 -12.43 -8.08 -0.30
C ARG A 169 -11.11 -7.82 -1.02
N VAL A 170 -11.03 -6.64 -1.61
CA VAL A 170 -9.83 -6.10 -2.23
C VAL A 170 -9.34 -4.91 -1.42
N ILE A 171 -8.05 -4.91 -1.06
CA ILE A 171 -7.39 -3.83 -0.33
C ILE A 171 -6.42 -3.13 -1.28
N THR A 172 -6.42 -1.80 -1.27
CA THR A 172 -5.43 -1.00 -1.98
C THR A 172 -4.53 -0.29 -0.97
N ILE A 173 -3.23 -0.56 -1.03
CA ILE A 173 -2.22 -0.03 -0.11
C ILE A 173 -1.28 0.89 -0.87
N PRO A 174 -1.04 2.14 -0.43
CA PRO A 174 -0.08 3.03 -1.07
C PRO A 174 1.34 2.47 -1.01
N ASN A 175 2.09 2.56 -2.12
CA ASN A 175 3.44 2.00 -2.21
C ASN A 175 4.48 2.69 -1.30
N LYS A 176 4.12 3.80 -0.63
CA LYS A 176 4.99 4.43 0.39
C LYS A 176 5.41 3.46 1.50
N VAL A 177 4.66 2.38 1.71
CA VAL A 177 4.98 1.32 2.68
C VAL A 177 6.35 0.71 2.43
N MET A 178 6.81 0.70 1.19
CA MET A 178 8.16 0.27 0.80
C MET A 178 9.29 1.06 1.46
N ILE A 179 9.05 2.33 1.74
CA ILE A 179 10.08 3.26 2.24
C ILE A 179 10.03 3.34 3.77
N SER A 180 8.84 3.23 4.34
CA SER A 180 8.61 3.54 5.76
C SER A 180 7.97 2.42 6.57
N GLY A 181 7.57 1.31 5.93
CA GLY A 181 6.88 0.20 6.57
C GLY A 181 7.67 -1.10 6.62
N THR A 182 7.08 -2.10 7.28
CA THR A 182 7.58 -3.49 7.27
C THR A 182 6.83 -4.28 6.21
N ILE A 183 7.55 -5.08 5.46
CA ILE A 183 7.03 -5.97 4.44
C ILE A 183 7.39 -7.39 4.83
N ILE A 184 6.38 -8.24 4.98
CA ILE A 184 6.57 -9.67 5.18
C ILE A 184 6.05 -10.37 3.93
N ASN A 185 6.91 -11.15 3.28
CA ASN A 185 6.54 -11.95 2.11
C ASN A 185 6.60 -13.42 2.50
N TYR A 186 5.48 -14.10 2.39
CA TYR A 186 5.33 -15.50 2.78
C TYR A 186 5.71 -16.48 1.67
N THR A 187 5.79 -16.00 0.43
CA THR A 187 6.01 -16.85 -0.74
C THR A 187 7.17 -16.40 -1.62
N LYS A 188 7.97 -15.41 -1.13
CA LYS A 188 9.16 -14.98 -1.86
C LYS A 188 10.20 -16.09 -1.89
N ASP A 189 10.62 -16.45 -3.09
CA ASP A 189 11.66 -17.44 -3.34
C ASP A 189 11.29 -18.89 -2.95
N ASN A 190 10.28 -19.13 -2.08
CA ASN A 190 9.73 -20.46 -1.80
C ASN A 190 8.26 -20.34 -1.34
N ASN A 191 7.49 -21.41 -1.55
CA ASN A 191 6.07 -21.46 -1.17
C ASN A 191 5.83 -22.17 0.17
N PHE A 192 6.86 -22.60 0.87
CA PHE A 192 6.74 -23.43 2.07
C PHE A 192 7.01 -22.63 3.35
N LEU A 193 6.19 -22.92 4.36
CA LEU A 193 6.28 -22.35 5.70
C LEU A 193 6.36 -23.46 6.73
N TRP A 194 6.93 -23.16 7.90
CA TRP A 194 6.79 -24.01 9.08
C TRP A 194 5.52 -23.62 9.83
N ASP A 195 4.69 -24.62 10.12
CA ASP A 195 3.51 -24.49 10.95
C ASP A 195 3.58 -25.37 12.17
N GLU A 196 2.73 -25.14 13.17
CA GLU A 196 2.78 -25.85 14.45
C GLU A 196 1.36 -26.12 14.97
N ILE A 197 1.11 -27.39 15.34
CA ILE A 197 -0.11 -27.80 16.04
C ILE A 197 0.24 -28.08 17.49
N LYS A 198 -0.54 -27.52 18.41
CA LYS A 198 -0.39 -27.72 19.85
C LYS A 198 -1.46 -28.66 20.36
N ILE A 199 -1.03 -29.68 21.09
CA ILE A 199 -1.90 -30.71 21.68
C ILE A 199 -1.55 -30.77 23.16
N SER A 200 -2.55 -30.67 24.04
CA SER A 200 -2.36 -30.79 25.48
C SER A 200 -2.83 -32.16 25.96
N ILE A 201 -2.01 -32.83 26.74
CA ILE A 201 -2.35 -34.10 27.35
C ILE A 201 -2.18 -34.02 28.88
N GLU A 202 -2.84 -34.89 29.63
CA GLU A 202 -2.72 -34.94 31.07
C GLU A 202 -1.39 -35.53 31.54
N TYR A 203 -0.95 -35.20 32.73
CA TYR A 203 0.34 -35.68 33.29
C TYR A 203 0.42 -37.18 33.41
N GLY A 204 -0.68 -37.88 33.64
CA GLY A 204 -0.75 -39.33 33.75
C GLY A 204 -0.62 -40.06 32.41
N SER A 205 -0.67 -39.33 31.29
CA SER A 205 -0.70 -39.92 29.95
C SER A 205 0.67 -40.46 29.54
N ASP A 206 0.66 -41.48 28.68
CA ASP A 206 1.87 -41.94 27.96
C ASP A 206 2.25 -40.89 26.86
N TRP A 207 2.96 -39.87 27.33
CA TRP A 207 3.41 -38.79 26.44
C TRP A 207 4.42 -39.25 25.38
N LYS A 208 5.18 -40.34 25.65
CA LYS A 208 6.14 -40.90 24.68
C LYS A 208 5.41 -41.61 23.54
N GLY A 209 4.43 -42.43 23.85
CA GLY A 209 3.56 -43.04 22.87
C GLY A 209 2.78 -41.99 22.06
N ALA A 210 2.33 -40.92 22.73
CA ALA A 210 1.68 -39.81 22.02
C ALA A 210 2.62 -39.15 20.98
N ILE A 211 3.88 -38.90 21.32
CA ILE A 211 4.87 -38.35 20.38
C ILE A 211 5.04 -39.25 19.15
N GLU A 212 5.26 -40.55 19.36
CA GLU A 212 5.45 -41.49 18.25
C GLU A 212 4.26 -41.53 17.28
N ILE A 213 3.04 -41.51 17.83
CA ILE A 213 1.82 -41.45 17.04
C ILE A 213 1.72 -40.15 16.22
N ILE A 214 1.98 -38.99 16.87
CA ILE A 214 1.92 -37.68 16.26
C ILE A 214 2.98 -37.58 15.15
N GLU A 215 4.22 -37.95 15.40
CA GLU A 215 5.30 -37.90 14.40
C GLU A 215 4.98 -38.80 13.20
N LYS A 216 4.57 -40.03 13.41
CA LYS A 216 4.22 -40.97 12.35
C LYS A 216 3.10 -40.47 11.44
N ILE A 217 2.04 -39.86 12.01
CA ILE A 217 0.93 -39.30 11.26
C ILE A 217 1.41 -38.09 10.46
N THR A 218 2.14 -37.18 11.12
CA THR A 218 2.61 -35.96 10.50
C THR A 218 3.59 -36.24 9.38
N GLU A 219 4.57 -37.12 9.60
CA GLU A 219 5.55 -37.51 8.59
C GLU A 219 4.84 -38.09 7.35
N LYS A 220 3.88 -39.01 7.55
CA LYS A 220 3.10 -39.60 6.44
C LYS A 220 2.35 -38.56 5.61
N GLU A 221 1.74 -37.57 6.27
CA GLU A 221 0.89 -36.56 5.59
C GLU A 221 1.73 -35.44 4.96
N THR A 222 2.95 -35.19 5.42
CA THR A 222 3.81 -34.12 4.95
C THR A 222 4.97 -34.58 4.06
N ALA A 223 5.20 -35.90 3.89
CA ALA A 223 6.36 -36.45 3.19
C ALA A 223 6.59 -35.83 1.80
N SER A 224 5.56 -35.76 0.96
CA SER A 224 5.66 -35.20 -0.40
C SER A 224 5.94 -33.69 -0.40
N MET A 225 5.48 -32.97 0.62
CA MET A 225 5.76 -31.52 0.78
C MET A 225 7.17 -31.32 1.29
N ALA A 226 7.63 -32.14 2.24
CA ALA A 226 8.98 -32.08 2.79
C ALA A 226 10.06 -32.31 1.71
N GLU A 227 9.81 -33.26 0.78
CA GLU A 227 10.70 -33.50 -0.36
C GLU A 227 10.83 -32.27 -1.26
N LYS A 228 9.70 -31.70 -1.72
CA LYS A 228 9.68 -30.47 -2.53
C LYS A 228 10.30 -29.29 -1.82
N ALA A 229 9.95 -29.11 -0.57
CA ALA A 229 10.50 -28.02 0.26
C ALA A 229 12.02 -28.14 0.45
N SER A 230 12.55 -29.37 0.59
CA SER A 230 13.98 -29.60 0.67
C SER A 230 14.72 -29.16 -0.59
N GLU A 231 14.13 -29.42 -1.78
CA GLU A 231 14.73 -28.98 -3.04
C GLU A 231 14.72 -27.46 -3.17
N GLU A 232 13.59 -26.80 -2.87
CA GLU A 232 13.50 -25.33 -2.93
C GLU A 232 14.41 -24.64 -1.89
N LEU A 233 14.50 -25.19 -0.67
CA LEU A 233 15.36 -24.64 0.38
C LEU A 233 16.86 -24.78 0.05
N ARG A 234 17.29 -25.82 -0.66
CA ARG A 234 18.69 -25.91 -1.15
C ARG A 234 19.03 -24.77 -2.11
N GLY A 235 18.12 -24.40 -3.03
CA GLY A 235 18.28 -23.24 -3.89
C GLY A 235 18.39 -21.93 -3.12
N LEU A 236 17.67 -21.81 -2.00
CA LEU A 236 17.75 -20.64 -1.12
C LEU A 236 19.05 -20.54 -0.32
N GLN A 237 19.62 -21.67 0.08
CA GLN A 237 20.92 -21.72 0.78
C GLN A 237 22.07 -21.21 -0.10
N GLU A 238 21.98 -21.44 -1.41
CA GLU A 238 22.96 -20.90 -2.37
C GLU A 238 22.80 -19.38 -2.55
N LYS A 239 21.58 -18.87 -2.45
CA LYS A 239 21.24 -17.45 -2.64
C LYS A 239 21.44 -16.61 -1.37
N TYR A 240 21.09 -17.19 -0.22
CA TYR A 240 21.16 -16.53 1.09
C TYR A 240 21.99 -17.35 2.04
N TYR A 241 22.76 -16.73 2.92
CA TYR A 241 23.49 -17.42 4.00
C TYR A 241 22.52 -17.98 5.06
N ILE A 242 21.76 -19.02 4.69
CA ILE A 242 20.80 -19.69 5.58
C ILE A 242 21.41 -21.01 6.01
N THR A 243 21.49 -21.25 7.33
CA THR A 243 21.87 -22.56 7.89
C THR A 243 20.87 -23.63 7.50
N ASP A 244 21.36 -24.84 7.31
CA ASP A 244 20.53 -26.01 7.03
C ASP A 244 19.44 -26.17 8.10
N ARG A 245 18.19 -26.30 7.66
CA ARG A 245 17.03 -26.46 8.54
C ARG A 245 16.29 -27.73 8.17
N SER A 246 16.09 -28.58 9.16
CA SER A 246 15.31 -29.80 8.99
C SER A 246 13.89 -29.47 8.52
N VAL A 247 13.46 -30.15 7.48
CA VAL A 247 12.07 -30.16 6.98
C VAL A 247 11.28 -31.35 7.55
N VAL A 248 11.95 -32.24 8.30
CA VAL A 248 11.32 -33.39 8.94
C VAL A 248 10.45 -32.90 10.11
N PRO A 249 9.23 -33.37 10.25
CA PRO A 249 8.39 -33.08 11.41
C PRO A 249 9.08 -33.44 12.72
N SER A 250 8.84 -32.64 13.74
CA SER A 250 9.42 -32.87 15.07
C SER A 250 8.45 -32.44 16.15
N VAL A 251 8.36 -33.21 17.24
CA VAL A 251 7.50 -32.89 18.39
C VAL A 251 8.32 -32.31 19.51
N TYR A 252 7.94 -31.14 19.98
CA TYR A 252 8.54 -30.47 21.13
C TYR A 252 7.64 -30.59 22.35
N VAL A 253 8.21 -30.89 23.49
CA VAL A 253 7.51 -31.07 24.78
C VAL A 253 7.69 -29.83 25.62
N LYS A 254 6.58 -29.26 26.10
CA LYS A 254 6.58 -28.19 27.10
C LYS A 254 5.71 -28.60 28.29
N ILE A 255 6.31 -28.67 29.46
CA ILE A 255 5.63 -28.98 30.71
C ILE A 255 5.08 -27.69 31.30
N ASN A 256 3.78 -27.65 31.56
CA ASN A 256 3.09 -26.57 32.28
C ASN A 256 2.61 -27.11 33.63
N ASP A 257 2.05 -26.24 34.49
CA ASP A 257 1.65 -26.59 35.85
C ASP A 257 0.58 -27.69 35.94
N ASP A 258 -0.29 -27.80 34.93
CA ASP A 258 -1.47 -28.68 34.92
C ASP A 258 -1.48 -29.72 33.78
N ARG A 259 -0.58 -29.59 32.79
CA ARG A 259 -0.61 -30.41 31.56
C ARG A 259 0.73 -30.47 30.85
N ILE A 260 0.87 -31.45 29.98
CA ILE A 260 2.00 -31.57 29.03
C ILE A 260 1.51 -31.05 27.65
N ASN A 261 2.19 -30.06 27.14
CA ASN A 261 1.91 -29.54 25.76
C ASN A 261 2.92 -30.18 24.80
N LEU A 262 2.37 -30.82 23.77
CA LEU A 262 3.10 -31.38 22.65
C LEU A 262 2.89 -30.43 21.45
N SER A 263 3.97 -29.85 20.92
CA SER A 263 3.94 -28.99 19.76
C SER A 263 4.59 -29.70 18.59
N VAL A 264 3.78 -30.16 17.62
CA VAL A 264 4.32 -30.76 16.39
C VAL A 264 4.56 -29.67 15.36
N ARG A 265 5.82 -29.50 14.99
CA ARG A 265 6.25 -28.59 13.94
C ARG A 265 6.43 -29.35 12.63
N TYR A 266 5.89 -28.82 11.56
CA TYR A 266 5.94 -29.41 10.23
C TYR A 266 6.00 -28.34 9.14
N ILE A 267 6.32 -28.76 7.90
CA ILE A 267 6.36 -27.87 6.75
C ILE A 267 5.06 -27.98 5.95
N THR A 268 4.60 -26.85 5.43
CA THR A 268 3.35 -26.76 4.66
C THR A 268 3.46 -25.72 3.56
N ASP A 269 2.71 -25.87 2.48
CA ASP A 269 2.50 -24.80 1.50
C ASP A 269 1.74 -23.64 2.14
N ALA A 270 2.18 -22.40 1.86
CA ALA A 270 1.61 -21.19 2.42
C ALA A 270 0.11 -21.01 2.14
N ARG A 271 -0.39 -21.55 1.03
CA ARG A 271 -1.81 -21.47 0.64
C ARG A 271 -2.64 -22.65 1.14
N ALA A 272 -2.00 -23.80 1.38
CA ALA A 272 -2.64 -25.01 1.88
C ALA A 272 -2.56 -25.18 3.41
N ARG A 273 -1.98 -24.19 4.12
CA ARG A 273 -1.69 -24.26 5.55
C ARG A 273 -2.92 -24.64 6.37
N ARG A 274 -4.05 -23.98 6.18
CA ARG A 274 -5.29 -24.25 6.94
C ARG A 274 -5.82 -25.66 6.70
N ASP A 275 -5.84 -26.09 5.46
CA ASP A 275 -6.40 -27.39 5.08
C ASP A 275 -5.55 -28.54 5.65
N LEU A 276 -4.21 -28.39 5.60
CA LEU A 276 -3.30 -29.37 6.18
C LEU A 276 -3.39 -29.37 7.70
N HIS A 277 -3.47 -28.18 8.35
CA HIS A 277 -3.63 -28.05 9.79
C HIS A 277 -4.90 -28.76 10.29
N ASP A 278 -6.05 -28.54 9.64
CA ASP A 278 -7.31 -29.23 9.95
C ASP A 278 -7.18 -30.73 9.77
N LYS A 279 -6.63 -31.17 8.64
CA LYS A 279 -6.43 -32.60 8.33
C LYS A 279 -5.56 -33.31 9.38
N LEU A 280 -4.43 -32.69 9.74
CA LEU A 280 -3.53 -33.23 10.76
C LEU A 280 -4.19 -33.25 12.11
N SER A 281 -4.82 -32.14 12.52
CA SER A 281 -5.52 -32.03 13.80
C SER A 281 -6.57 -33.13 14.00
N ARG A 282 -7.39 -33.39 12.98
CA ARG A 282 -8.38 -34.48 13.02
C ARG A 282 -7.73 -35.84 13.15
N LYS A 283 -6.75 -36.15 12.30
CA LYS A 283 -6.09 -37.47 12.32
C LYS A 283 -5.36 -37.75 13.63
N ILE A 284 -4.66 -36.74 14.16
CA ILE A 284 -3.95 -36.86 15.42
C ILE A 284 -4.96 -37.06 16.56
N PHE A 285 -6.01 -36.23 16.62
CA PHE A 285 -7.06 -36.36 17.63
C PHE A 285 -7.73 -37.73 17.61
N GLU A 286 -8.11 -38.24 16.43
CA GLU A 286 -8.70 -39.57 16.28
C GLU A 286 -7.78 -40.70 16.67
N ALA A 287 -6.46 -40.56 16.43
CA ALA A 287 -5.49 -41.57 16.79
C ALA A 287 -5.24 -41.60 18.31
N LEU A 288 -5.01 -40.42 18.90
CA LEU A 288 -4.78 -40.33 20.35
C LEU A 288 -5.99 -40.78 21.18
N ARG A 289 -7.22 -40.54 20.72
CA ARG A 289 -8.43 -41.01 21.42
C ARG A 289 -8.64 -42.52 21.41
N LYS A 290 -7.93 -43.28 20.57
CA LYS A 290 -8.01 -44.73 20.52
C LYS A 290 -7.08 -45.39 21.55
N GLU A 291 -6.15 -44.64 22.11
CA GLU A 291 -5.20 -45.13 23.08
C GLU A 291 -5.79 -44.96 24.49
N GLU A 292 -5.89 -46.05 25.22
CA GLU A 292 -6.43 -46.05 26.60
C GLU A 292 -5.54 -45.31 27.62
N ASN A 293 -4.27 -45.12 27.29
CA ASN A 293 -3.28 -44.52 28.18
C ASN A 293 -2.97 -43.05 27.87
N ILE A 294 -3.77 -42.40 26.98
CA ILE A 294 -3.55 -41.03 26.60
C ILE A 294 -4.83 -40.21 26.76
N ASP A 295 -4.81 -39.34 27.77
CA ASP A 295 -5.93 -38.42 28.05
C ASP A 295 -5.61 -37.03 27.50
N ILE A 296 -6.44 -36.55 26.57
CA ILE A 296 -6.32 -35.22 26.00
C ILE A 296 -6.89 -34.22 27.00
N ALA A 297 -6.07 -33.27 27.46
CA ALA A 297 -6.50 -32.24 28.38
C ALA A 297 -7.44 -31.24 27.72
N GLY A 298 -8.55 -30.93 28.40
CA GLY A 298 -9.58 -29.97 27.94
C GLY A 298 -9.23 -28.51 28.23
#